data_7ca46ff771f3eb0d4c5ddf46dd7241a5
#
_entry.id   7ca46ff771f3eb0d4c5ddf46dd7241a5
#
_cell.length_a   1.000
_cell.length_b   1.000
_cell.length_c   1.000
_cell.angle_alpha   90.00
_cell.angle_beta   90.00
_cell.angle_gamma   90.00
#
_symmetry.space_group_name_H-M   'P 1'
#
loop_
_entity.id
_entity.type
_entity.pdbx_description
1 polymer ?
#
loop_
_entity_poly.entity_id
_entity_poly.type
_entity_poly.pdbx_seq_one_letter_code
_entity_poly.pdbx_strand_id
1 'polypeptide(L)'
;MKLCGFEIGLDQPFFLIAGPCVIESRQMAFDTAGLLKEITSALGIPFIYKSSFDKANRSSGSSYRGPGMDEGLQILADIRSELGVPVLTDVHSMEQIQAVANAVDVLQTPAFLCRQTDFIQACAASGKPVNIKKGQFLAPHDMLQVVTKARAAAKAAGVVETLMVCERGASFGYNNLVSDMRSLAIMRETDCPVVFDATHSVQLPGGQGTSSGGQREFVPVLARAAVAAGVSGLFMETHPNPSKALSDGPNAVPLHTMKDLLTTLISIDEVVKKAGFLENTINDAT
;
A
#
# COMPACT_ATOMS: atom_id res chain seq x y z
N MET A 1 15.10 3.47 -7.96
CA MET A 1 15.38 2.94 -6.60
C MET A 1 15.15 1.45 -6.60
N LYS A 2 15.97 0.68 -5.86
CA LYS A 2 15.84 -0.78 -5.80
C LYS A 2 14.98 -1.21 -4.60
N LEU A 3 13.98 -2.06 -4.83
CA LEU A 3 13.06 -2.61 -3.81
C LEU A 3 12.91 -4.11 -4.01
N CYS A 4 13.19 -4.93 -3.01
CA CYS A 4 13.00 -6.38 -3.04
C CYS A 4 13.58 -7.08 -4.30
N GLY A 5 14.66 -6.54 -4.87
CA GLY A 5 15.35 -7.11 -6.04
C GLY A 5 14.92 -6.53 -7.39
N PHE A 6 13.90 -5.70 -7.48
CA PHE A 6 13.46 -5.01 -8.70
C PHE A 6 13.61 -3.48 -8.60
N GLU A 7 13.72 -2.83 -9.76
CA GLU A 7 13.78 -1.37 -9.82
C GLU A 7 12.39 -0.76 -9.76
N ILE A 8 12.24 0.32 -8.99
CA ILE A 8 11.00 1.09 -8.88
C ILE A 8 11.27 2.58 -9.08
N GLY A 9 10.31 3.27 -9.64
CA GLY A 9 10.39 4.71 -9.93
C GLY A 9 9.25 5.14 -10.84
N LEU A 10 9.18 6.42 -11.10
CA LEU A 10 8.17 6.97 -12.00
C LEU A 10 8.43 6.58 -13.47
N ASP A 11 9.68 6.30 -13.80
CA ASP A 11 10.18 5.87 -15.12
C ASP A 11 10.15 4.34 -15.32
N GLN A 12 9.84 3.58 -14.26
CA GLN A 12 9.74 2.13 -14.29
C GLN A 12 8.28 1.68 -14.40
N PRO A 13 7.98 0.49 -14.97
CA PRO A 13 6.64 -0.09 -14.87
C PRO A 13 6.15 -0.09 -13.41
N PHE A 14 4.86 0.13 -13.18
CA PHE A 14 4.36 0.11 -11.82
C PHE A 14 4.55 -1.27 -11.16
N PHE A 15 4.84 -1.30 -9.88
CA PHE A 15 4.79 -2.52 -9.07
C PHE A 15 3.47 -2.63 -8.33
N LEU A 16 3.10 -3.87 -7.95
CA LEU A 16 1.86 -4.16 -7.24
C LEU A 16 2.14 -4.59 -5.79
N ILE A 17 1.45 -3.97 -4.85
CA ILE A 17 1.28 -4.46 -3.48
C ILE A 17 -0.16 -4.98 -3.37
N ALA A 18 -0.37 -6.29 -3.18
CA ALA A 18 -1.72 -6.83 -3.10
C ALA A 18 -1.82 -8.07 -2.22
N GLY A 19 -3.04 -8.31 -1.71
CA GLY A 19 -3.41 -9.46 -0.89
C GLY A 19 -4.68 -9.17 -0.08
N PRO A 20 -5.13 -10.09 0.77
CA PRO A 20 -6.27 -9.87 1.65
C PRO A 20 -5.99 -8.78 2.69
N CYS A 21 -7.03 -8.05 3.07
CA CYS A 21 -6.94 -6.99 4.08
C CYS A 21 -6.28 -7.49 5.38
N VAL A 22 -6.66 -8.69 5.84
CA VAL A 22 -6.15 -9.37 7.03
C VAL A 22 -5.94 -10.84 6.73
N ILE A 23 -4.99 -11.48 7.42
CA ILE A 23 -4.82 -12.94 7.37
C ILE A 23 -6.02 -13.59 8.07
N GLU A 24 -6.80 -14.35 7.31
CA GLU A 24 -7.98 -15.07 7.83
C GLU A 24 -7.66 -16.54 8.11
N SER A 25 -6.77 -17.14 7.31
CA SER A 25 -6.19 -18.45 7.52
C SER A 25 -4.90 -18.60 6.71
N ARG A 26 -4.04 -19.54 7.15
CA ARG A 26 -2.81 -19.88 6.41
C ARG A 26 -3.12 -20.30 4.96
N GLN A 27 -4.11 -21.21 4.79
CA GLN A 27 -4.45 -21.73 3.46
C GLN A 27 -4.88 -20.61 2.51
N MET A 28 -5.82 -19.74 2.93
CA MET A 28 -6.28 -18.63 2.09
C MET A 28 -5.16 -17.64 1.75
N ALA A 29 -4.26 -17.37 2.70
CA ALA A 29 -3.11 -16.50 2.47
C ALA A 29 -2.18 -17.06 1.40
N PHE A 30 -1.84 -18.35 1.47
CA PHE A 30 -1.03 -19.05 0.48
C PHE A 30 -1.68 -19.12 -0.89
N ASP A 31 -2.94 -19.53 -0.96
CA ASP A 31 -3.69 -19.65 -2.23
C ASP A 31 -3.79 -18.30 -2.94
N THR A 32 -4.07 -17.23 -2.16
CA THR A 32 -4.15 -15.88 -2.72
C THR A 32 -2.78 -15.36 -3.16
N ALA A 33 -1.72 -15.58 -2.38
CA ALA A 33 -0.36 -15.18 -2.74
C ALA A 33 0.13 -15.93 -4.00
N GLY A 34 -0.14 -17.23 -4.09
CA GLY A 34 0.20 -18.08 -5.24
C GLY A 34 -0.46 -17.60 -6.51
N LEU A 35 -1.79 -17.38 -6.48
CA LEU A 35 -2.53 -16.92 -7.67
C LEU A 35 -2.10 -15.50 -8.08
N LEU A 36 -1.88 -14.58 -7.14
CA LEU A 36 -1.36 -13.26 -7.45
C LEU A 36 0.04 -13.32 -8.08
N LYS A 37 0.92 -14.19 -7.57
CA LYS A 37 2.25 -14.45 -8.16
C LYS A 37 2.12 -14.92 -9.60
N GLU A 38 1.24 -15.88 -9.89
CA GLU A 38 0.99 -16.38 -11.26
C GLU A 38 0.52 -15.25 -12.19
N ILE A 39 -0.49 -14.48 -11.76
CA ILE A 39 -1.03 -13.36 -12.54
C ILE A 39 0.05 -12.31 -12.83
N THR A 40 0.75 -11.87 -11.80
CA THR A 40 1.75 -10.81 -11.93
C THR A 40 2.97 -11.24 -12.72
N SER A 41 3.42 -12.49 -12.56
CA SER A 41 4.52 -13.06 -13.35
C SER A 41 4.15 -13.15 -14.83
N ALA A 42 2.93 -13.58 -15.16
CA ALA A 42 2.45 -13.64 -16.53
C ALA A 42 2.33 -12.27 -17.19
N LEU A 43 2.11 -11.21 -16.40
CA LEU A 43 1.99 -9.83 -16.86
C LEU A 43 3.29 -9.01 -16.73
N GLY A 44 4.37 -9.60 -16.19
CA GLY A 44 5.64 -8.90 -15.98
C GLY A 44 5.59 -7.81 -14.90
N ILE A 45 4.65 -7.88 -13.95
CA ILE A 45 4.49 -6.89 -12.89
C ILE A 45 5.33 -7.30 -11.67
N PRO A 46 6.24 -6.46 -11.16
CA PRO A 46 6.87 -6.67 -9.87
C PRO A 46 5.83 -6.72 -8.74
N PHE A 47 5.91 -7.72 -7.88
CA PHE A 47 4.84 -8.01 -6.91
C PHE A 47 5.36 -8.14 -5.49
N ILE A 48 4.60 -7.57 -4.54
CA ILE A 48 4.78 -7.72 -3.10
C ILE A 48 3.45 -8.18 -2.51
N TYR A 49 3.44 -9.34 -1.86
CA TYR A 49 2.25 -9.82 -1.16
C TYR A 49 2.03 -9.01 0.12
N LYS A 50 0.79 -8.58 0.35
CA LYS A 50 0.41 -7.83 1.56
C LYS A 50 -0.75 -8.50 2.28
N SER A 51 -0.60 -8.70 3.59
CA SER A 51 -1.73 -8.94 4.48
C SER A 51 -1.39 -8.48 5.89
N SER A 52 -2.38 -8.05 6.67
CA SER A 52 -2.17 -7.62 8.05
C SER A 52 -2.31 -8.81 9.02
N PHE A 53 -1.42 -8.92 9.99
CA PHE A 53 -1.54 -9.89 11.08
C PHE A 53 -2.51 -9.43 12.18
N ASP A 54 -2.75 -8.12 12.26
CA ASP A 54 -3.70 -7.49 13.19
C ASP A 54 -4.35 -6.26 12.55
N LYS A 55 -5.58 -5.99 12.89
CA LYS A 55 -6.33 -4.77 12.59
C LYS A 55 -6.54 -3.97 13.88
N ALA A 56 -5.51 -3.21 14.28
CA ALA A 56 -5.47 -2.50 15.56
C ALA A 56 -6.49 -1.36 15.71
N ASN A 57 -7.07 -0.87 14.61
CA ASN A 57 -7.97 0.30 14.58
C ASN A 57 -9.42 -0.03 14.22
N ARG A 58 -9.93 -1.19 14.65
CA ARG A 58 -11.32 -1.57 14.41
C ARG A 58 -12.31 -0.61 15.07
N SER A 59 -13.41 -0.31 14.38
CA SER A 59 -14.52 0.50 14.93
C SER A 59 -15.26 -0.25 16.05
N SER A 60 -15.40 -1.56 15.96
CA SER A 60 -16.01 -2.40 17.00
C SER A 60 -14.98 -3.29 17.68
N GLY A 61 -14.99 -3.35 19.01
CA GLY A 61 -14.10 -4.23 19.77
C GLY A 61 -14.35 -5.73 19.58
N SER A 62 -15.49 -6.12 19.00
CA SER A 62 -15.83 -7.52 18.69
C SER A 62 -15.47 -7.95 17.27
N SER A 63 -14.98 -7.02 16.43
CA SER A 63 -14.59 -7.34 15.05
C SER A 63 -13.35 -8.24 15.01
N TYR A 64 -13.28 -9.11 13.99
CA TYR A 64 -12.10 -9.94 13.76
C TYR A 64 -10.86 -9.07 13.55
N ARG A 65 -9.80 -9.35 14.28
CA ARG A 65 -8.55 -8.58 14.23
C ARG A 65 -7.43 -9.25 13.44
N GLY A 66 -7.47 -10.54 13.29
CA GLY A 66 -6.41 -11.34 12.68
C GLY A 66 -5.98 -12.50 13.58
N PRO A 67 -5.02 -13.33 13.14
CA PRO A 67 -4.51 -14.46 13.92
C PRO A 67 -3.60 -14.05 15.09
N GLY A 68 -3.23 -12.77 15.17
CA GLY A 68 -2.22 -12.27 16.10
C GLY A 68 -0.82 -12.21 15.49
N MET A 69 0.10 -11.60 16.25
CA MET A 69 1.44 -11.28 15.72
C MET A 69 2.25 -12.54 15.39
N ASP A 70 2.38 -13.47 16.34
CA ASP A 70 3.28 -14.61 16.17
C ASP A 70 2.85 -15.51 15.01
N GLU A 71 1.59 -15.92 14.97
CA GLU A 71 1.06 -16.75 13.88
C GLU A 71 1.05 -16.00 12.55
N GLY A 72 0.63 -14.75 12.55
CA GLY A 72 0.56 -13.95 11.32
C GLY A 72 1.94 -13.68 10.71
N LEU A 73 2.93 -13.37 11.51
CA LEU A 73 4.31 -13.17 11.05
C LEU A 73 4.93 -14.49 10.54
N GLN A 74 4.62 -15.62 11.18
CA GLN A 74 5.07 -16.93 10.69
C GLN A 74 4.46 -17.24 9.32
N ILE A 75 3.16 -17.01 9.13
CA ILE A 75 2.49 -17.20 7.82
C ILE A 75 3.15 -16.35 6.72
N LEU A 76 3.45 -15.07 7.02
CA LEU A 76 4.12 -14.18 6.06
C LEU A 76 5.54 -14.64 5.74
N ALA A 77 6.31 -15.05 6.76
CA ALA A 77 7.66 -15.58 6.56
C ALA A 77 7.66 -16.87 5.70
N ASP A 78 6.67 -17.72 5.90
CA ASP A 78 6.50 -18.95 5.12
C ASP A 78 6.13 -18.64 3.66
N ILE A 79 5.21 -17.70 3.40
CA ILE A 79 4.89 -17.23 2.04
C ILE A 79 6.15 -16.71 1.34
N ARG A 80 6.94 -15.91 2.04
CA ARG A 80 8.22 -15.41 1.52
C ARG A 80 9.19 -16.53 1.13
N SER A 81 9.36 -17.51 2.01
CA SER A 81 10.35 -18.59 1.81
C SER A 81 9.87 -19.64 0.83
N GLU A 82 8.60 -20.07 0.89
CA GLU A 82 8.05 -21.15 0.08
C GLU A 82 7.63 -20.70 -1.32
N LEU A 83 7.03 -19.50 -1.43
CA LEU A 83 6.61 -18.97 -2.72
C LEU A 83 7.66 -18.05 -3.36
N GLY A 84 8.68 -17.61 -2.64
CA GLY A 84 9.69 -16.67 -3.15
C GLY A 84 9.08 -15.31 -3.51
N VAL A 85 8.04 -14.88 -2.80
CA VAL A 85 7.35 -13.61 -2.99
C VAL A 85 7.71 -12.66 -1.85
N PRO A 86 8.21 -11.44 -2.10
CA PRO A 86 8.39 -10.44 -1.06
C PRO A 86 7.09 -10.16 -0.32
N VAL A 87 7.16 -9.93 0.98
CA VAL A 87 5.98 -9.73 1.83
C VAL A 87 6.01 -8.40 2.57
N LEU A 88 4.83 -7.81 2.75
CA LEU A 88 4.61 -6.56 3.45
C LEU A 88 3.50 -6.73 4.49
N THR A 89 3.66 -6.11 5.67
CA THR A 89 2.59 -6.00 6.67
C THR A 89 2.64 -4.68 7.42
N ASP A 90 1.53 -4.34 8.08
CA ASP A 90 1.42 -3.15 8.92
C ASP A 90 2.16 -3.35 10.25
N VAL A 91 2.71 -2.24 10.78
CA VAL A 91 3.26 -2.13 12.14
C VAL A 91 2.41 -1.13 12.92
N HIS A 92 2.03 -1.43 14.16
CA HIS A 92 1.08 -0.61 14.90
C HIS A 92 1.67 0.02 16.17
N SER A 93 2.79 -0.49 16.67
CA SER A 93 3.50 0.06 17.82
C SER A 93 5.01 -0.08 17.68
N MET A 94 5.76 0.65 18.49
CA MET A 94 7.23 0.62 18.44
C MET A 94 7.79 -0.75 18.84
N GLU A 95 7.14 -1.43 19.79
CA GLU A 95 7.56 -2.75 20.29
C GLU A 95 7.47 -3.83 19.21
N GLN A 96 6.60 -3.66 18.22
CA GLN A 96 6.42 -4.63 17.13
C GLN A 96 7.49 -4.51 16.04
N ILE A 97 8.13 -3.34 15.88
CA ILE A 97 8.96 -3.02 14.70
C ILE A 97 10.04 -4.07 14.48
N GLN A 98 10.79 -4.45 15.51
CA GLN A 98 11.90 -5.39 15.35
C GLN A 98 11.43 -6.78 14.96
N ALA A 99 10.37 -7.29 15.58
CA ALA A 99 9.81 -8.61 15.29
C ALA A 99 9.25 -8.65 13.85
N VAL A 100 8.50 -7.61 13.45
CA VAL A 100 7.96 -7.50 12.09
C VAL A 100 9.08 -7.36 11.06
N ALA A 101 10.09 -6.52 11.31
CA ALA A 101 11.22 -6.33 10.40
C ALA A 101 12.01 -7.62 10.15
N ASN A 102 12.07 -8.53 11.12
CA ASN A 102 12.71 -9.84 10.93
C ASN A 102 11.88 -10.78 10.03
N ALA A 103 10.56 -10.67 10.05
CA ALA A 103 9.66 -11.57 9.35
C ALA A 103 9.34 -11.14 7.91
N VAL A 104 9.33 -9.81 7.63
CA VAL A 104 8.88 -9.27 6.34
C VAL A 104 9.99 -8.51 5.60
N ASP A 105 9.74 -8.23 4.32
CA ASP A 105 10.66 -7.46 3.47
C ASP A 105 10.37 -5.96 3.49
N VAL A 106 9.12 -5.58 3.69
CA VAL A 106 8.66 -4.19 3.68
C VAL A 106 7.75 -3.93 4.88
N LEU A 107 8.02 -2.87 5.63
CA LEU A 107 7.13 -2.38 6.68
C LEU A 107 6.09 -1.42 6.09
N GLN A 108 4.88 -1.40 6.65
CA GLN A 108 3.89 -0.38 6.33
C GLN A 108 3.48 0.38 7.58
N THR A 109 3.51 1.72 7.52
CA THR A 109 2.94 2.54 8.58
C THR A 109 1.48 2.85 8.26
N PRO A 110 0.54 2.57 9.20
CA PRO A 110 -0.87 2.89 9.00
C PRO A 110 -1.10 4.39 8.83
N ALA A 111 -2.14 4.75 8.07
CA ALA A 111 -2.47 6.15 7.77
C ALA A 111 -2.66 7.03 9.04
N PHE A 112 -3.30 6.51 10.07
CA PHE A 112 -3.52 7.25 11.32
C PHE A 112 -2.23 7.55 12.08
N LEU A 113 -1.17 6.77 11.87
CA LEU A 113 0.12 6.91 12.56
C LEU A 113 1.16 7.70 11.74
N CYS A 114 0.82 8.19 10.57
CA CYS A 114 1.77 8.86 9.67
C CYS A 114 2.41 10.13 10.26
N ARG A 115 1.81 10.73 11.29
CA ARG A 115 2.33 11.91 11.99
C ARG A 115 3.06 11.59 13.31
N GLN A 116 3.03 10.34 13.78
CA GLN A 116 3.71 9.93 15.02
C GLN A 116 5.22 9.90 14.81
N THR A 117 5.90 10.94 15.29
CA THR A 117 7.31 11.19 14.98
C THR A 117 8.20 10.01 15.35
N ASP A 118 8.14 9.55 16.60
CA ASP A 118 9.00 8.48 17.11
C ASP A 118 8.72 7.16 16.37
N PHE A 119 7.46 6.88 16.06
CA PHE A 119 7.06 5.67 15.33
C PHE A 119 7.60 5.67 13.88
N ILE A 120 7.44 6.78 13.15
CA ILE A 120 7.96 6.93 11.78
C ILE A 120 9.49 6.82 11.76
N GLN A 121 10.16 7.47 12.71
CA GLN A 121 11.62 7.41 12.85
C GLN A 121 12.11 6.00 13.15
N ALA A 122 11.45 5.29 14.07
CA ALA A 122 11.81 3.93 14.43
C ALA A 122 11.60 2.94 13.26
N CYS A 123 10.51 3.08 12.49
CA CYS A 123 10.30 2.28 11.28
C CYS A 123 11.43 2.52 10.26
N ALA A 124 11.78 3.77 9.99
CA ALA A 124 12.84 4.12 9.05
C ALA A 124 14.23 3.65 9.52
N ALA A 125 14.50 3.73 10.82
CA ALA A 125 15.77 3.29 11.44
C ALA A 125 15.91 1.77 11.48
N SER A 126 14.85 0.99 11.21
CA SER A 126 14.91 -0.48 11.16
C SER A 126 15.77 -1.04 10.02
N GLY A 127 16.09 -0.22 9.01
CA GLY A 127 16.81 -0.64 7.80
C GLY A 127 15.97 -1.40 6.79
N LYS A 128 14.66 -1.57 7.04
CA LYS A 128 13.73 -2.14 6.07
C LYS A 128 13.11 -1.06 5.19
N PRO A 129 12.75 -1.38 3.94
CA PRO A 129 11.87 -0.54 3.14
C PRO A 129 10.57 -0.23 3.89
N VAL A 130 10.08 1.03 3.80
CA VAL A 130 8.86 1.46 4.49
C VAL A 130 7.88 2.08 3.51
N ASN A 131 6.66 1.54 3.44
CA ASN A 131 5.54 2.16 2.76
C ASN A 131 4.75 3.04 3.76
N ILE A 132 4.84 4.36 3.63
CA ILE A 132 4.20 5.31 4.54
C ILE A 132 2.85 5.71 3.97
N LYS A 133 1.76 5.23 4.55
CA LYS A 133 0.40 5.65 4.15
C LYS A 133 0.11 7.07 4.63
N LYS A 134 -0.26 7.94 3.69
CA LYS A 134 -0.72 9.29 4.02
C LYS A 134 -2.05 9.24 4.78
N GLY A 135 -2.12 9.95 5.91
CA GLY A 135 -3.38 10.10 6.66
C GLY A 135 -4.44 10.83 5.83
N GLN A 136 -5.70 10.43 6.02
CA GLN A 136 -6.84 11.06 5.35
C GLN A 136 -7.01 12.54 5.71
N PHE A 137 -6.46 12.93 6.86
CA PHE A 137 -6.46 14.29 7.41
C PHE A 137 -5.27 15.14 6.95
N LEU A 138 -4.29 14.54 6.27
CA LEU A 138 -3.03 15.17 5.93
C LEU A 138 -3.04 15.71 4.51
N ALA A 139 -2.58 16.96 4.34
CA ALA A 139 -2.36 17.51 3.01
C ALA A 139 -1.17 16.80 2.32
N PRO A 140 -1.20 16.62 0.98
CA PRO A 140 -0.12 15.91 0.28
C PRO A 140 1.26 16.58 0.45
N HIS A 141 1.37 17.90 0.50
CA HIS A 141 2.62 18.62 0.77
C HIS A 141 3.23 18.31 2.14
N ASP A 142 2.39 18.02 3.15
CA ASP A 142 2.87 17.72 4.51
C ASP A 142 3.62 16.38 4.57
N MET A 143 3.47 15.52 3.56
CA MET A 143 4.25 14.28 3.45
C MET A 143 5.75 14.54 3.35
N LEU A 144 6.18 15.70 2.84
CA LEU A 144 7.58 16.08 2.82
C LEU A 144 8.19 16.11 4.24
N GLN A 145 7.44 16.62 5.23
CA GLN A 145 7.89 16.64 6.62
C GLN A 145 7.96 15.25 7.24
N VAL A 146 7.03 14.36 6.86
CA VAL A 146 7.04 12.96 7.29
C VAL A 146 8.27 12.24 6.74
N VAL A 147 8.56 12.39 5.45
CA VAL A 147 9.72 11.80 4.78
C VAL A 147 11.02 12.38 5.33
N THR A 148 11.11 13.70 5.53
CA THR A 148 12.32 14.36 6.05
C THR A 148 12.75 13.78 7.40
N LYS A 149 11.82 13.60 8.34
CA LYS A 149 12.16 13.01 9.64
C LYS A 149 12.50 11.52 9.56
N ALA A 150 11.86 10.78 8.65
CA ALA A 150 12.19 9.38 8.39
C ALA A 150 13.63 9.24 7.83
N ARG A 151 14.00 10.07 6.85
CA ARG A 151 15.35 10.15 6.28
C ARG A 151 16.40 10.46 7.33
N ALA A 152 16.13 11.47 8.17
CA ALA A 152 17.06 11.85 9.24
C ALA A 152 17.32 10.68 10.20
N ALA A 153 16.28 9.92 10.55
CA ALA A 153 16.39 8.75 11.43
C ALA A 153 17.16 7.59 10.78
N ALA A 154 16.87 7.25 9.52
CA ALA A 154 17.61 6.23 8.77
C ALA A 154 19.09 6.58 8.67
N LYS A 155 19.41 7.85 8.34
CA LYS A 155 20.79 8.37 8.30
C LYS A 155 21.48 8.27 9.65
N ALA A 156 20.81 8.65 10.74
CA ALA A 156 21.36 8.58 12.09
C ALA A 156 21.62 7.12 12.53
N ALA A 157 20.79 6.20 12.08
CA ALA A 157 20.97 4.76 12.32
C ALA A 157 22.01 4.10 11.40
N GLY A 158 22.55 4.80 10.41
CA GLY A 158 23.54 4.28 9.45
C GLY A 158 22.97 3.24 8.50
N VAL A 159 21.65 3.26 8.24
CA VAL A 159 20.97 2.32 7.34
C VAL A 159 20.62 2.96 6.01
N VAL A 160 20.47 2.12 4.97
CA VAL A 160 20.03 2.58 3.66
C VAL A 160 18.56 2.93 3.72
N GLU A 161 18.24 4.15 3.30
CA GLU A 161 16.86 4.62 3.19
C GLU A 161 16.17 3.99 1.98
N THR A 162 15.01 3.40 2.20
CA THR A 162 14.10 2.95 1.14
C THR A 162 12.68 3.29 1.57
N LEU A 163 12.22 4.48 1.20
CA LEU A 163 10.90 5.01 1.59
C LEU A 163 10.00 5.12 0.37
N MET A 164 8.73 4.76 0.55
CA MET A 164 7.63 4.98 -0.38
C MET A 164 6.54 5.77 0.33
N VAL A 165 5.80 6.59 -0.41
CA VAL A 165 4.66 7.34 0.10
C VAL A 165 3.39 6.88 -0.59
N CYS A 166 2.33 6.63 0.19
CA CYS A 166 1.12 6.00 -0.31
C CYS A 166 -0.10 6.90 -0.12
N GLU A 167 -0.70 7.34 -1.24
CA GLU A 167 -1.97 8.06 -1.26
C GLU A 167 -3.14 7.08 -1.10
N ARG A 168 -4.15 7.44 -0.31
CA ARG A 168 -5.31 6.60 -0.03
C ARG A 168 -6.64 7.36 0.13
N GLY A 169 -6.71 8.58 -0.38
CA GLY A 169 -7.85 9.49 -0.24
C GLY A 169 -7.75 10.39 0.99
N ALA A 170 -8.43 11.52 0.90
CA ALA A 170 -8.57 12.51 1.96
C ALA A 170 -10.02 12.58 2.45
N SER A 171 -10.21 12.85 3.75
CA SER A 171 -11.55 13.03 4.33
C SER A 171 -12.26 14.21 3.67
N PHE A 172 -13.50 13.99 3.24
CA PHE A 172 -14.35 14.98 2.62
C PHE A 172 -15.74 14.93 3.24
N GLY A 173 -15.95 15.73 4.26
CA GLY A 173 -17.13 15.65 5.11
C GLY A 173 -17.10 14.40 6.03
N TYR A 174 -18.28 13.95 6.46
CA TYR A 174 -18.40 12.75 7.28
C TYR A 174 -18.51 11.50 6.43
N ASN A 175 -17.82 10.43 6.87
CA ASN A 175 -17.91 9.07 6.29
C ASN A 175 -17.64 8.98 4.78
N ASN A 176 -16.89 9.92 4.21
CA ASN A 176 -16.55 9.94 2.80
C ASN A 176 -15.10 10.32 2.57
N LEU A 177 -14.53 9.81 1.46
CA LEU A 177 -13.20 10.14 1.00
C LEU A 177 -13.24 10.63 -0.44
N VAL A 178 -12.34 11.55 -0.78
CA VAL A 178 -12.08 11.99 -2.15
C VAL A 178 -10.61 11.80 -2.47
N SER A 179 -10.32 11.28 -3.65
CA SER A 179 -8.95 11.17 -4.17
C SER A 179 -8.67 12.35 -5.09
N ASP A 180 -7.79 13.24 -4.66
CA ASP A 180 -7.26 14.31 -5.49
C ASP A 180 -6.07 13.78 -6.28
N MET A 181 -6.21 13.59 -7.60
CA MET A 181 -5.14 13.06 -8.45
C MET A 181 -3.92 13.98 -8.50
N ARG A 182 -4.06 15.27 -8.20
CA ARG A 182 -2.92 16.21 -8.08
C ARG A 182 -2.02 15.82 -6.91
N SER A 183 -2.56 15.15 -5.88
CA SER A 183 -1.77 14.69 -4.73
C SER A 183 -0.63 13.76 -5.14
N LEU A 184 -0.80 13.00 -6.22
CA LEU A 184 0.22 12.08 -6.73
C LEU A 184 1.43 12.86 -7.26
N ALA A 185 1.21 13.93 -8.04
CA ALA A 185 2.28 14.81 -8.51
C ALA A 185 2.95 15.56 -7.35
N ILE A 186 2.16 16.11 -6.42
CA ILE A 186 2.68 16.81 -5.24
C ILE A 186 3.55 15.89 -4.38
N MET A 187 3.13 14.65 -4.16
CA MET A 187 3.89 13.71 -3.34
C MET A 187 5.21 13.25 -3.99
N ARG A 188 5.38 13.41 -5.32
CA ARG A 188 6.67 13.19 -6.00
C ARG A 188 7.75 14.17 -5.50
N GLU A 189 7.37 15.37 -5.02
CA GLU A 189 8.29 16.35 -4.44
C GLU A 189 9.03 15.82 -3.19
N THR A 190 8.58 14.70 -2.63
CA THR A 190 9.27 14.00 -1.56
C THR A 190 10.49 13.20 -2.03
N ASP A 191 10.73 13.10 -3.33
CA ASP A 191 11.72 12.19 -3.96
C ASP A 191 11.54 10.72 -3.57
N CYS A 192 10.32 10.33 -3.19
CA CYS A 192 9.96 8.94 -2.92
C CYS A 192 9.08 8.40 -4.04
N PRO A 193 9.20 7.11 -4.39
CA PRO A 193 8.20 6.45 -5.20
C PRO A 193 6.79 6.60 -4.60
N VAL A 194 5.85 7.04 -5.42
CA VAL A 194 4.45 7.25 -5.01
C VAL A 194 3.65 5.99 -5.31
N VAL A 195 2.97 5.49 -4.30
CA VAL A 195 2.03 4.37 -4.38
C VAL A 195 0.61 4.91 -4.26
N PHE A 196 -0.32 4.41 -5.08
CA PHE A 196 -1.73 4.71 -4.94
C PHE A 196 -2.50 3.51 -4.41
N ASP A 197 -3.17 3.69 -3.27
CA ASP A 197 -4.06 2.70 -2.68
C ASP A 197 -5.47 2.85 -3.28
N ALA A 198 -5.77 2.03 -4.27
CA ALA A 198 -7.03 2.10 -4.99
C ALA A 198 -8.22 1.58 -4.16
N THR A 199 -7.98 0.65 -3.23
CA THR A 199 -9.04 0.02 -2.45
C THR A 199 -9.46 0.83 -1.22
N HIS A 200 -8.52 1.43 -0.50
CA HIS A 200 -8.89 2.30 0.61
C HIS A 200 -9.37 3.69 0.17
N SER A 201 -9.09 4.10 -1.07
CA SER A 201 -9.57 5.36 -1.63
C SER A 201 -11.09 5.38 -1.87
N VAL A 202 -11.74 4.20 -1.94
CA VAL A 202 -13.20 4.05 -2.10
C VAL A 202 -13.90 3.63 -0.79
N GLN A 203 -13.18 3.66 0.33
CA GLN A 203 -13.73 3.34 1.64
C GLN A 203 -14.70 4.44 2.10
N LEU A 204 -15.78 4.03 2.78
CA LEU A 204 -16.69 4.91 3.50
C LEU A 204 -16.46 4.71 4.99
N PRO A 205 -15.57 5.48 5.63
CA PRO A 205 -15.19 5.27 7.03
C PRO A 205 -16.39 5.36 7.97
N GLY A 206 -16.64 4.31 8.77
CA GLY A 206 -17.78 4.27 9.70
C GLY A 206 -19.17 4.26 9.01
N GLY A 207 -19.24 4.10 7.69
CA GLY A 207 -20.49 4.21 6.92
C GLY A 207 -21.54 3.13 7.23
N GLN A 208 -21.16 2.07 7.95
CA GLN A 208 -22.06 1.01 8.40
C GLN A 208 -22.19 0.94 9.94
N GLY A 209 -21.86 2.03 10.65
CA GLY A 209 -21.93 2.10 12.11
C GLY A 209 -20.78 1.34 12.80
N THR A 210 -20.84 0.02 12.80
CA THR A 210 -19.83 -0.86 13.44
C THR A 210 -18.66 -1.25 12.53
N SER A 211 -18.76 -0.93 11.21
CA SER A 211 -17.73 -1.20 10.21
C SER A 211 -17.69 -0.09 9.15
N SER A 212 -16.60 -0.05 8.40
CA SER A 212 -16.50 0.79 7.22
C SER A 212 -17.32 0.18 6.08
N GLY A 213 -18.03 1.03 5.35
CA GLY A 213 -18.58 0.72 4.04
C GLY A 213 -17.52 0.88 2.94
N GLY A 214 -17.90 0.65 1.70
CA GLY A 214 -17.03 0.85 0.54
C GLY A 214 -17.77 0.71 -0.77
N GLN A 215 -17.13 1.21 -1.83
CA GLN A 215 -17.67 1.29 -3.18
C GLN A 215 -16.69 0.66 -4.16
N ARG A 216 -16.47 -0.68 -4.05
CA ARG A 216 -15.47 -1.41 -4.87
C ARG A 216 -15.63 -1.21 -6.37
N GLU A 217 -16.83 -0.89 -6.83
CA GLU A 217 -17.13 -0.59 -8.24
C GLU A 217 -16.31 0.60 -8.78
N PHE A 218 -15.85 1.48 -7.90
CA PHE A 218 -15.00 2.62 -8.26
C PHE A 218 -13.50 2.33 -8.15
N VAL A 219 -13.07 1.18 -7.62
CA VAL A 219 -11.65 0.81 -7.58
C VAL A 219 -11.02 0.83 -8.98
N PRO A 220 -11.63 0.21 -10.04
CA PRO A 220 -11.06 0.28 -11.38
C PRO A 220 -11.04 1.69 -11.96
N VAL A 221 -11.98 2.57 -11.56
CA VAL A 221 -12.04 3.96 -12.02
C VAL A 221 -10.86 4.74 -11.46
N LEU A 222 -10.67 4.70 -10.14
CA LEU A 222 -9.58 5.43 -9.48
C LEU A 222 -8.21 4.84 -9.80
N ALA A 223 -8.09 3.52 -9.95
CA ALA A 223 -6.85 2.88 -10.36
C ALA A 223 -6.39 3.36 -11.75
N ARG A 224 -7.32 3.40 -12.74
CA ARG A 224 -7.00 3.95 -14.06
C ARG A 224 -6.58 5.41 -14.01
N ALA A 225 -7.31 6.23 -13.23
CA ALA A 225 -6.99 7.66 -13.07
C ALA A 225 -5.60 7.86 -12.43
N ALA A 226 -5.27 7.08 -11.40
CA ALA A 226 -3.97 7.16 -10.73
C ALA A 226 -2.82 6.71 -11.63
N VAL A 227 -2.99 5.61 -12.39
CA VAL A 227 -1.99 5.16 -13.36
C VAL A 227 -1.82 6.20 -14.48
N ALA A 228 -2.91 6.80 -14.96
CA ALA A 228 -2.84 7.88 -15.97
C ALA A 228 -2.19 9.16 -15.44
N ALA A 229 -2.32 9.46 -14.13
CA ALA A 229 -1.57 10.54 -13.49
C ALA A 229 -0.09 10.18 -13.27
N GLY A 230 0.26 8.90 -13.35
CA GLY A 230 1.61 8.38 -13.14
C GLY A 230 1.92 8.08 -11.68
N VAL A 231 2.07 6.80 -11.37
CA VAL A 231 2.48 6.28 -10.07
C VAL A 231 3.61 5.27 -10.23
N SER A 232 4.42 5.11 -9.17
CA SER A 232 5.46 4.08 -9.14
C SER A 232 4.90 2.71 -8.75
N GLY A 233 3.79 2.68 -8.00
CA GLY A 233 3.17 1.44 -7.56
C GLY A 233 1.68 1.59 -7.27
N LEU A 234 1.00 0.45 -7.24
CA LEU A 234 -0.40 0.32 -6.85
C LEU A 234 -0.52 -0.56 -5.60
N PHE A 235 -1.40 -0.16 -4.71
CA PHE A 235 -1.82 -0.98 -3.59
C PHE A 235 -3.29 -1.38 -3.78
N MET A 236 -3.58 -2.69 -3.72
CA MET A 236 -4.93 -3.21 -3.90
C MET A 236 -5.20 -4.36 -2.94
N GLU A 237 -6.20 -4.22 -2.08
CA GLU A 237 -6.72 -5.37 -1.36
C GLU A 237 -7.61 -6.22 -2.25
N THR A 238 -7.40 -7.52 -2.21
CA THR A 238 -8.17 -8.50 -3.00
C THR A 238 -8.55 -9.69 -2.14
N HIS A 239 -9.67 -10.32 -2.46
CA HIS A 239 -10.16 -11.46 -1.70
C HIS A 239 -10.84 -12.49 -2.62
N PRO A 240 -10.69 -13.81 -2.41
CA PRO A 240 -11.36 -14.83 -3.20
C PRO A 240 -12.88 -14.67 -3.24
N ASN A 241 -13.47 -14.28 -2.12
CA ASN A 241 -14.89 -13.98 -1.99
C ASN A 241 -15.11 -12.77 -1.10
N PRO A 242 -15.10 -11.53 -1.63
CA PRO A 242 -15.20 -10.31 -0.84
C PRO A 242 -16.44 -10.21 0.05
N SER A 243 -17.55 -10.88 -0.29
CA SER A 243 -18.75 -10.87 0.54
C SER A 243 -18.61 -11.67 1.84
N LYS A 244 -17.58 -12.52 1.94
CA LYS A 244 -17.25 -13.31 3.12
C LYS A 244 -16.01 -12.80 3.87
N ALA A 245 -15.36 -11.74 3.35
CA ALA A 245 -14.17 -11.20 3.95
C ALA A 245 -14.43 -10.70 5.37
N LEU A 246 -13.52 -11.04 6.29
CA LEU A 246 -13.59 -10.65 7.70
C LEU A 246 -13.15 -9.20 7.93
N SER A 247 -12.56 -8.57 6.91
CA SER A 247 -12.14 -7.17 6.92
C SER A 247 -12.27 -6.56 5.54
N ASP A 248 -12.75 -5.31 5.47
CA ASP A 248 -12.83 -4.42 4.29
C ASP A 248 -13.43 -5.09 3.03
N GLY A 249 -14.28 -6.10 3.22
CA GLY A 249 -14.97 -6.78 2.14
C GLY A 249 -15.62 -5.84 1.13
N PRO A 250 -16.33 -4.75 1.53
CA PRO A 250 -16.93 -3.79 0.61
C PRO A 250 -15.94 -3.09 -0.34
N ASN A 251 -14.65 -3.03 0.00
CA ASN A 251 -13.62 -2.39 -0.82
C ASN A 251 -12.80 -3.38 -1.63
N ALA A 252 -12.68 -4.62 -1.16
CA ALA A 252 -11.79 -5.61 -1.74
C ALA A 252 -12.17 -5.95 -3.19
N VAL A 253 -11.17 -5.99 -4.06
CA VAL A 253 -11.32 -6.45 -5.45
C VAL A 253 -11.53 -7.96 -5.45
N PRO A 254 -12.51 -8.52 -6.20
CA PRO A 254 -12.62 -9.96 -6.37
C PRO A 254 -11.36 -10.52 -7.03
N LEU A 255 -10.73 -11.53 -6.40
CA LEU A 255 -9.43 -12.04 -6.85
C LEU A 255 -9.43 -12.50 -8.31
N HIS A 256 -10.55 -13.11 -8.77
CA HIS A 256 -10.71 -13.58 -10.14
C HIS A 256 -10.73 -12.46 -11.19
N THR A 257 -10.97 -11.20 -10.81
CA THR A 257 -10.97 -10.04 -11.73
C THR A 257 -9.62 -9.33 -11.81
N MET A 258 -8.65 -9.70 -10.95
CA MET A 258 -7.37 -8.99 -10.86
C MET A 258 -6.59 -9.03 -12.18
N LYS A 259 -6.60 -10.15 -12.90
CA LYS A 259 -5.86 -10.27 -14.16
C LYS A 259 -6.34 -9.26 -15.20
N ASP A 260 -7.65 -9.16 -15.42
CA ASP A 260 -8.23 -8.26 -16.43
C ASP A 260 -8.00 -6.79 -16.05
N LEU A 261 -8.16 -6.46 -14.77
CA LEU A 261 -7.89 -5.12 -14.26
C LEU A 261 -6.42 -4.75 -14.48
N LEU A 262 -5.48 -5.59 -14.08
CA LEU A 262 -4.04 -5.33 -14.21
C LEU A 262 -3.61 -5.23 -15.67
N THR A 263 -4.17 -6.05 -16.58
CA THR A 263 -3.91 -5.95 -18.03
C THR A 263 -4.28 -4.57 -18.58
N THR A 264 -5.44 -4.04 -18.17
CA THR A 264 -5.85 -2.68 -18.56
C THR A 264 -4.90 -1.62 -18.00
N LEU A 265 -4.49 -1.77 -16.73
CA LEU A 265 -3.63 -0.78 -16.06
C LEU A 265 -2.22 -0.74 -16.66
N ILE A 266 -1.64 -1.89 -17.05
CA ILE A 266 -0.33 -1.94 -17.73
C ILE A 266 -0.38 -1.15 -19.03
N SER A 267 -1.41 -1.33 -19.85
CA SER A 267 -1.53 -0.63 -21.13
C SER A 267 -1.58 0.89 -20.96
N ILE A 268 -2.21 1.37 -19.89
CA ILE A 268 -2.24 2.81 -19.55
C ILE A 268 -0.85 3.26 -19.07
N ASP A 269 -0.21 2.49 -18.19
CA ASP A 269 1.10 2.80 -17.64
C ASP A 269 2.17 2.95 -18.72
N GLU A 270 2.20 2.03 -19.68
CA GLU A 270 3.12 2.06 -20.82
C GLU A 270 2.96 3.34 -21.66
N VAL A 271 1.72 3.72 -21.97
CA VAL A 271 1.44 4.94 -22.75
C VAL A 271 1.89 6.18 -22.00
N VAL A 272 1.55 6.29 -20.72
CA VAL A 272 1.83 7.46 -19.90
C VAL A 272 3.33 7.63 -19.68
N LYS A 273 4.02 6.56 -19.29
CA LYS A 273 5.47 6.60 -19.03
C LYS A 273 6.29 6.87 -20.30
N LYS A 274 5.84 6.34 -21.42
CA LYS A 274 6.45 6.64 -22.74
C LYS A 274 6.26 8.11 -23.15
N ALA A 275 5.10 8.70 -22.85
CA ALA A 275 4.82 10.11 -23.14
C ALA A 275 5.61 11.07 -22.23
N GLY A 276 5.96 10.62 -21.03
CA GLY A 276 6.57 11.45 -19.99
C GLY A 276 5.56 12.36 -19.27
N PHE A 277 6.06 13.18 -18.37
CA PHE A 277 5.27 13.98 -17.42
C PHE A 277 5.51 15.48 -17.68
N LEU A 278 4.64 16.09 -18.47
CA LEU A 278 4.75 17.49 -18.89
C LEU A 278 4.73 18.44 -17.69
N GLU A 279 4.00 18.08 -16.62
CA GLU A 279 3.93 18.86 -15.38
C GLU A 279 5.28 19.07 -14.70
N ASN A 280 6.26 18.21 -14.96
CA ASN A 280 7.61 18.36 -14.40
C ASN A 280 8.40 19.50 -15.07
N THR A 281 8.00 19.97 -16.26
CA THR A 281 8.72 20.97 -17.06
C THR A 281 7.92 22.25 -17.29
N ILE A 282 6.63 22.25 -16.99
CA ILE A 282 5.73 23.37 -17.33
C ILE A 282 6.09 24.66 -16.59
N ASN A 283 6.70 24.57 -15.41
CA ASN A 283 7.12 25.72 -14.61
C ASN A 283 8.55 26.17 -14.92
N ASP A 284 9.33 25.37 -15.67
CA ASP A 284 10.72 25.72 -16.03
C ASP A 284 10.77 26.63 -17.27
N ALA A 285 9.62 26.92 -17.89
CA ALA A 285 9.49 27.72 -19.11
C ALA A 285 9.23 29.21 -18.83
N THR A 286 9.39 29.68 -17.61
CA THR A 286 9.36 31.09 -17.18
C THR A 286 10.70 31.50 -16.61
#